data_7328b40f60b073e758ab0aaec9f510df
#
_entry.id   7328b40f60b073e758ab0aaec9f510df
#
_cell.length_a   1.000
_cell.length_b   1.000
_cell.length_c   1.000
_cell.angle_alpha   90.00
_cell.angle_beta   90.00
_cell.angle_gamma   90.00
#
_symmetry.space_group_name_H-M   'P 1'
#
loop_
_entity.id
_entity.type
_entity.pdbx_description
1 polymer ?
#
loop_
_entity_poly.entity_id
_entity_poly.type
_entity_poly.pdbx_seq_one_letter_code
_entity_poly.pdbx_strand_id
1 'polypeptide(L)'
;MIRVFVLYSEQPEPGPYEQHVELSRQQVPGATIRHGRVLGGMPDPDAAYYFEYEFPDRDAWKAAQDGLMASGQDAQGLGVPFRVYFAEV
;
A
#
# COMPACT_ATOMS: atom_id res chain seq x y z
N MET A 1 -10.77 13.42 0.10
CA MET A 1 -9.51 12.68 0.36
C MET A 1 -9.64 11.26 -0.17
N ILE A 2 -8.63 10.78 -0.84
CA ILE A 2 -8.58 9.41 -1.35
C ILE A 2 -7.57 8.62 -0.53
N ARG A 3 -7.95 7.40 -0.12
CA ARG A 3 -7.07 6.46 0.55
C ARG A 3 -6.97 5.17 -0.25
N VAL A 4 -5.76 4.66 -0.40
CA VAL A 4 -5.50 3.38 -1.04
C VAL A 4 -4.94 2.45 0.03
N PHE A 5 -5.68 1.36 0.29
CA PHE A 5 -5.28 0.38 1.30
C PHE A 5 -4.75 -0.86 0.60
N VAL A 6 -3.55 -1.28 0.98
CA VAL A 6 -2.97 -2.54 0.54
C VAL A 6 -2.87 -3.44 1.75
N LEU A 7 -3.53 -4.58 1.70
CA LEU A 7 -3.57 -5.54 2.82
C LEU A 7 -2.86 -6.81 2.39
N TYR A 8 -1.78 -7.15 3.08
CA TYR A 8 -1.01 -8.37 2.86
C TYR A 8 -1.53 -9.48 3.76
N SER A 9 -1.74 -10.67 3.21
CA SER A 9 -2.21 -11.83 3.98
C SER A 9 -1.16 -12.38 4.93
N GLU A 10 0.12 -12.13 4.65
CA GLU A 10 1.26 -12.55 5.46
C GLU A 10 2.22 -11.37 5.61
N GLN A 11 3.07 -11.42 6.63
CA GLN A 11 4.09 -10.39 6.81
C GLN A 11 5.18 -10.57 5.74
N PRO A 12 5.44 -9.54 4.90
CA PRO A 12 6.56 -9.60 3.95
C PRO A 12 7.92 -9.67 4.66
N GLU A 13 8.92 -10.20 3.98
CA GLU A 13 10.29 -10.16 4.48
C GLU A 13 10.76 -8.72 4.66
N PRO A 14 11.41 -8.38 5.81
CA PRO A 14 11.74 -6.99 6.13
C PRO A 14 12.62 -6.29 5.11
N GLY A 15 13.67 -6.92 4.63
CA GLY A 15 14.61 -6.29 3.68
C GLY A 15 13.95 -5.90 2.36
N PRO A 16 13.36 -6.86 1.62
CA PRO A 16 12.63 -6.56 0.38
C PRO A 16 11.47 -5.59 0.59
N TYR A 17 10.76 -5.69 1.71
CA TYR A 17 9.65 -4.80 2.01
C TYR A 17 10.12 -3.36 2.23
N GLU A 18 11.21 -3.14 2.95
CA GLU A 18 11.78 -1.82 3.17
C GLU A 18 12.21 -1.16 1.85
N GLN A 19 12.78 -1.93 0.93
CA GLN A 19 13.11 -1.47 -0.41
C GLN A 19 11.85 -1.07 -1.17
N HIS A 20 10.78 -1.85 -1.06
CA HIS A 20 9.50 -1.56 -1.66
C HIS A 20 8.90 -0.26 -1.12
N VAL A 21 8.96 -0.04 0.19
CA VAL A 21 8.48 1.20 0.83
C VAL A 21 9.23 2.40 0.27
N GLU A 22 10.56 2.33 0.18
CA GLU A 22 11.38 3.43 -0.33
C GLU A 22 11.08 3.72 -1.81
N LEU A 23 10.95 2.68 -2.62
CA LEU A 23 10.60 2.81 -4.02
C LEU A 23 9.21 3.46 -4.17
N SER A 24 8.26 3.05 -3.36
CA SER A 24 6.91 3.63 -3.37
C SER A 24 6.91 5.11 -3.03
N ARG A 25 7.74 5.54 -2.08
CA ARG A 25 7.90 6.96 -1.75
C ARG A 25 8.43 7.75 -2.93
N GLN A 26 9.34 7.18 -3.71
CA GLN A 26 9.91 7.82 -4.89
C GLN A 26 8.92 7.88 -6.05
N GLN A 27 8.13 6.82 -6.24
CA GLN A 27 7.19 6.71 -7.36
C GLN A 27 5.87 7.43 -7.11
N VAL A 28 5.50 7.64 -5.86
CA VAL A 28 4.23 8.27 -5.47
C VAL A 28 4.51 9.43 -4.51
N PRO A 29 5.24 10.47 -4.95
CA PRO A 29 5.67 11.55 -4.05
C PRO A 29 4.53 12.42 -3.52
N GLY A 30 3.37 12.43 -4.20
CA GLY A 30 2.20 13.21 -3.78
C GLY A 30 1.37 12.56 -2.68
N ALA A 31 1.72 11.37 -2.24
CA ALA A 31 0.97 10.64 -1.23
C ALA A 31 1.64 10.71 0.14
N THR A 32 0.83 10.70 1.18
CA THR A 32 1.29 10.35 2.52
C THR A 32 1.24 8.84 2.64
N ILE A 33 2.34 8.22 3.03
CA ILE A 33 2.48 6.77 3.11
C ILE A 33 2.57 6.34 4.57
N ARG A 34 1.73 5.36 4.94
CA ARG A 34 1.76 4.73 6.25
C ARG A 34 1.75 3.22 6.05
N HIS A 35 2.42 2.50 6.91
CA HIS A 35 2.42 1.04 6.87
C HIS A 35 2.69 0.48 8.26
N GLY A 36 2.33 -0.77 8.46
CA GLY A 36 2.54 -1.40 9.75
C GLY A 36 2.01 -2.82 9.81
N ARG A 37 2.18 -3.42 10.98
CA ARG A 37 1.71 -4.77 11.24
C ARG A 37 0.28 -4.74 11.79
N VAL A 38 -0.55 -5.64 11.28
CA VAL A 38 -1.90 -5.83 11.79
C VAL A 38 -1.80 -6.69 13.07
N LEU A 39 -2.34 -6.19 14.18
CA LEU A 39 -2.30 -6.90 15.45
C LEU A 39 -3.44 -7.90 15.61
N GLY A 40 -4.55 -7.69 14.90
CA GLY A 40 -5.70 -8.55 14.96
C GLY A 40 -6.86 -7.96 14.16
N GLY A 41 -7.99 -8.66 14.13
CA GLY A 41 -9.18 -8.23 13.43
C GLY A 41 -10.39 -9.06 13.87
N MET A 42 -11.60 -8.63 13.46
CA MET A 42 -12.84 -9.32 13.84
C MET A 42 -13.75 -9.44 12.62
N PRO A 43 -14.49 -10.54 12.44
CA PRO A 43 -14.47 -11.75 13.28
C PRO A 43 -13.15 -12.51 13.20
N ASP A 44 -12.47 -12.55 12.04
CA ASP A 44 -11.19 -13.18 11.86
C ASP A 44 -10.25 -12.24 11.09
N PRO A 45 -9.01 -12.06 11.56
CA PRO A 45 -8.05 -11.26 10.82
C PRO A 45 -7.61 -12.01 9.54
N ASP A 46 -7.80 -11.39 8.39
CA ASP A 46 -7.37 -11.94 7.11
C ASP A 46 -6.19 -11.17 6.52
N ALA A 47 -5.59 -10.28 7.30
CA ALA A 47 -4.44 -9.49 6.93
C ALA A 47 -3.43 -9.49 8.07
N ALA A 48 -2.12 -9.53 7.71
CA ALA A 48 -1.02 -9.51 8.67
C ALA A 48 -0.24 -8.19 8.63
N TYR A 49 -0.28 -7.50 7.50
CA TYR A 49 0.46 -6.25 7.30
C TYR A 49 -0.34 -5.32 6.40
N TYR A 50 -0.15 -4.00 6.57
CA TYR A 50 -0.85 -3.03 5.73
C TYR A 50 0.11 -1.97 5.19
N PHE A 51 -0.29 -1.39 4.05
CA PHE A 51 0.37 -0.25 3.43
C PHE A 51 -0.72 0.69 2.94
N GLU A 52 -0.59 1.99 3.23
CA GLU A 52 -1.62 2.97 2.90
C GLU A 52 -1.01 4.16 2.17
N TYR A 53 -1.68 4.59 1.10
CA TYR A 53 -1.43 5.87 0.45
C TYR A 53 -2.61 6.79 0.76
N GLU A 54 -2.33 8.05 1.10
CA GLU A 54 -3.34 9.07 1.28
C GLU A 54 -3.08 10.23 0.34
N PHE A 55 -4.10 10.60 -0.45
CA PHE A 55 -4.06 11.72 -1.38
C PHE A 55 -5.05 12.78 -0.94
N PRO A 56 -4.74 14.09 -1.09
CA PRO A 56 -5.61 15.17 -0.65
C PRO A 56 -6.94 15.21 -1.41
N ASP A 57 -6.94 14.80 -2.68
CA ASP A 57 -8.12 14.82 -3.55
C ASP A 57 -8.02 13.81 -4.69
N ARG A 58 -9.07 13.73 -5.50
CA ARG A 58 -9.11 12.82 -6.65
C ARG A 58 -8.10 13.19 -7.72
N ASP A 59 -7.84 14.47 -7.92
CA ASP A 59 -6.92 14.92 -8.97
C ASP A 59 -5.50 14.47 -8.65
N ALA A 60 -5.06 14.59 -7.39
CA ALA A 60 -3.77 14.08 -6.95
C ALA A 60 -3.66 12.56 -7.13
N TRP A 61 -4.73 11.82 -6.80
CA TRP A 61 -4.77 10.38 -6.99
C TRP A 61 -4.70 10.00 -8.47
N LYS A 62 -5.48 10.69 -9.33
CA LYS A 62 -5.44 10.44 -10.78
C LYS A 62 -4.06 10.72 -11.37
N ALA A 63 -3.41 11.78 -10.93
CA ALA A 63 -2.06 12.13 -11.38
C ALA A 63 -1.01 11.09 -10.97
N ALA A 64 -1.28 10.31 -9.92
CA ALA A 64 -0.37 9.30 -9.39
C ALA A 64 -0.57 7.90 -9.97
N GLN A 65 -1.48 7.70 -10.94
CA GLN A 65 -1.83 6.35 -11.42
C GLN A 65 -0.64 5.55 -11.93
N ASP A 66 0.25 6.16 -12.71
CA ASP A 66 1.42 5.46 -13.26
C ASP A 66 2.37 5.03 -12.12
N GLY A 67 2.60 5.90 -11.14
CA GLY A 67 3.40 5.57 -9.98
C GLY A 67 2.78 4.47 -9.11
N LEU A 68 1.46 4.51 -8.93
CA LEU A 68 0.73 3.47 -8.20
C LEU A 68 0.83 2.11 -8.91
N MET A 69 0.73 2.09 -10.24
CA MET A 69 0.88 0.85 -11.01
C MET A 69 2.29 0.29 -10.87
N ALA A 70 3.30 1.12 -10.97
CA ALA A 70 4.69 0.68 -10.80
C ALA A 70 4.94 0.15 -9.38
N SER A 71 4.42 0.82 -8.37
CA SER A 71 4.50 0.36 -6.98
C SER A 71 3.76 -0.96 -6.77
N GLY A 72 2.60 -1.14 -7.39
CA GLY A 72 1.85 -2.39 -7.34
C GLY A 72 2.58 -3.56 -7.98
N GLN A 73 3.25 -3.33 -9.10
CA GLN A 73 4.07 -4.35 -9.74
C GLN A 73 5.26 -4.75 -8.88
N ASP A 74 5.89 -3.77 -8.22
CA ASP A 74 6.97 -4.03 -7.29
C ASP A 74 6.48 -4.85 -6.09
N ALA A 75 5.29 -4.55 -5.58
CA ALA A 75 4.68 -5.30 -4.49
C ALA A 75 4.45 -6.77 -4.84
N GLN A 76 4.10 -7.06 -6.09
CA GLN A 76 3.95 -8.45 -6.55
C GLN A 76 5.26 -9.23 -6.42
N GLY A 77 6.39 -8.58 -6.58
CA GLY A 77 7.71 -9.17 -6.42
C GLY A 77 8.04 -9.62 -5.00
N LEU A 78 7.27 -9.18 -4.01
CA LEU A 78 7.44 -9.62 -2.62
C LEU A 78 6.97 -11.07 -2.39
N GLY A 79 6.19 -11.63 -3.32
CA GLY A 79 5.72 -13.01 -3.23
C GLY A 79 4.65 -13.26 -2.18
N VAL A 80 4.07 -12.22 -1.60
CA VAL A 80 3.01 -12.32 -0.59
C VAL A 80 1.70 -11.89 -1.21
N PRO A 81 0.62 -12.67 -1.09
CA PRO A 81 -0.69 -12.28 -1.59
C PRO A 81 -1.17 -10.99 -0.91
N PHE A 82 -1.77 -10.10 -1.70
CA PHE A 82 -2.32 -8.85 -1.17
C PHE A 82 -3.60 -8.45 -1.92
N ARG A 83 -4.37 -7.57 -1.26
CA ARG A 83 -5.56 -6.95 -1.83
C ARG A 83 -5.42 -5.44 -1.76
N VAL A 84 -6.01 -4.75 -2.74
CA VAL A 84 -5.97 -3.30 -2.82
C VAL A 84 -7.40 -2.77 -2.81
N TYR A 85 -7.65 -1.77 -1.96
CA TYR A 85 -8.93 -1.08 -1.89
C TYR A 85 -8.71 0.41 -2.09
N PHE A 86 -9.61 1.02 -2.85
CA PHE A 86 -9.64 2.47 -3.03
C PHE A 86 -10.85 3.00 -2.28
N ALA A 87 -10.64 4.01 -1.44
CA ALA A 87 -11.70 4.61 -0.64
C ALA A 87 -11.68 6.12 -0.75
N GLU A 88 -12.86 6.72 -0.69
CA GLU A 88 -13.01 8.17 -0.62
C GLU A 88 -13.62 8.56 0.71
N VAL A 89 -13.03 9.58 1.34
CA VAL A 89 -13.48 10.10 2.64
C VAL A 89 -13.91 11.56 2.50
#